data_2fe6cfea5972f6037bedb18d7b3cd8bc
#
_entry.id   2fe6cfea5972f6037bedb18d7b3cd8bc
#
_cell.length_a   1.000
_cell.length_b   1.000
_cell.length_c   1.000
_cell.angle_alpha   90.00
_cell.angle_beta   90.00
_cell.angle_gamma   90.00
#
_symmetry.space_group_name_H-M   'P 1'
#
loop_
_entity.id
_entity.type
_entity.pdbx_description
1 polymer ?
#
loop_
_entity_poly.entity_id
_entity_poly.type
_entity_poly.pdbx_seq_one_letter_code
_entity_poly.pdbx_strand_id
1 'polypeptide(L)'
;METTKEEMMMLLQELQDLQQWIYNSSHEITLDINFCVFENSTAIYGYVSLFSDIVGLSKSIHLYSMSSYEQNRTQLNYFVEYAKKLSKYGNRKSETN
;
A
#
# COMPACT_ATOMS: atom_id res chain seq x y z
N MET A 1 18.27 10.55 7.44
CA MET A 1 17.56 10.31 8.71
C MET A 1 16.60 9.14 8.54
N GLU A 2 16.73 8.14 9.38
CA GLU A 2 15.91 6.93 9.27
C GLU A 2 14.47 7.18 9.69
N THR A 3 13.58 6.31 9.25
CA THR A 3 12.18 6.34 9.67
C THR A 3 12.05 5.67 11.04
N THR A 4 11.38 6.34 11.97
CA THR A 4 11.21 5.78 13.31
C THR A 4 10.20 4.65 13.29
N LYS A 5 10.19 3.85 14.38
CA LYS A 5 9.22 2.78 14.53
C LYS A 5 7.79 3.32 14.52
N GLU A 6 7.57 4.43 15.23
CA GLU A 6 6.25 5.07 15.27
C GLU A 6 5.80 5.54 13.90
N GLU A 7 6.73 6.10 13.11
CA GLU A 7 6.45 6.52 11.73
C GLU A 7 6.11 5.32 10.84
N MET A 8 6.86 4.22 10.98
CA MET A 8 6.55 3.00 10.23
C MET A 8 5.16 2.47 10.59
N MET A 9 4.78 2.53 11.87
CA MET A 9 3.45 2.07 12.29
C MET A 9 2.35 2.99 11.76
N MET A 10 2.61 4.28 11.64
CA MET A 10 1.68 5.22 11.02
C MET A 10 1.48 4.90 9.53
N LEU A 11 2.56 4.59 8.83
CA LEU A 11 2.47 4.19 7.42
C LEU A 11 1.66 2.90 7.27
N LEU A 12 1.89 1.93 8.16
CA LEU A 12 1.13 0.69 8.17
C LEU A 12 -0.36 0.96 8.38
N GLN A 13 -0.69 1.86 9.29
CA GLN A 13 -2.09 2.20 9.57
C GLN A 13 -2.76 2.81 8.33
N GLU A 14 -2.06 3.68 7.62
CA GLU A 14 -2.59 4.26 6.38
C GLU A 14 -2.83 3.20 5.32
N LEU A 15 -1.94 2.20 5.23
CA LEU A 15 -2.11 1.08 4.30
C LEU A 15 -3.31 0.22 4.68
N GLN A 16 -3.52 -0.01 5.97
CA GLN A 16 -4.68 -0.75 6.46
C GLN A 16 -5.98 0.01 6.17
N ASP A 17 -5.96 1.32 6.32
CA ASP A 17 -7.10 2.16 5.96
C ASP A 17 -7.41 2.10 4.46
N LEU A 18 -6.36 2.10 3.64
CA LEU A 18 -6.50 1.92 2.19
C LEU A 18 -7.10 0.55 1.86
N GLN A 19 -6.64 -0.49 2.53
CA GLN A 19 -7.15 -1.84 2.33
C GLN A 19 -8.65 -1.92 2.65
N GLN A 20 -9.06 -1.29 3.73
CA GLN A 20 -10.46 -1.23 4.12
C GLN A 20 -11.29 -0.47 3.08
N TRP A 21 -10.74 0.65 2.58
CA TRP A 21 -11.40 1.44 1.56
C TRP A 21 -11.57 0.66 0.26
N ILE A 22 -10.54 -0.07 -0.16
CA ILE A 22 -10.61 -0.94 -1.35
C ILE A 22 -11.66 -2.03 -1.17
N TYR A 23 -11.66 -2.67 -0.01
CA TYR A 23 -12.63 -3.73 0.28
C TYR A 23 -14.06 -3.22 0.16
N ASN A 24 -14.32 -2.00 0.61
CA ASN A 24 -15.64 -1.41 0.57
C ASN A 24 -16.03 -0.88 -0.81
N SER A 25 -15.04 -0.55 -1.65
CA SER A 25 -15.25 0.12 -2.93
C SER A 25 -15.19 -0.80 -4.13
N SER A 26 -14.39 -1.86 -4.06
CA SER A 26 -14.15 -2.73 -5.21
C SER A 26 -13.64 -4.08 -4.75
N HIS A 27 -14.24 -5.13 -5.28
CA HIS A 27 -13.81 -6.52 -5.01
C HIS A 27 -12.80 -7.02 -6.04
N GLU A 28 -12.40 -6.17 -6.99
CA GLU A 28 -11.59 -6.57 -8.13
C GLU A 28 -10.12 -6.19 -7.97
N ILE A 29 -9.79 -5.57 -6.85
CA ILE A 29 -8.43 -5.19 -6.50
C ILE A 29 -8.06 -5.89 -5.21
N THR A 30 -6.91 -6.53 -5.21
CA THR A 30 -6.34 -7.18 -4.03
C THR A 30 -5.16 -6.38 -3.53
N LEU A 31 -5.16 -6.06 -2.25
CA LEU A 31 -4.05 -5.37 -1.60
C LEU A 31 -3.48 -6.26 -0.50
N ASP A 32 -2.24 -6.66 -0.66
CA ASP A 32 -1.51 -7.45 0.33
C ASP A 32 -0.51 -6.57 1.06
N ILE A 33 -0.56 -6.61 2.38
CA ILE A 33 0.34 -5.85 3.24
C ILE A 33 1.13 -6.84 4.09
N ASN A 34 2.45 -6.71 4.05
CA ASN A 34 3.33 -7.57 4.82
C ASN A 34 4.43 -6.72 5.45
N PHE A 35 4.41 -6.61 6.79
CA PHE A 35 5.44 -5.91 7.54
C PHE A 35 6.21 -6.92 8.39
N CYS A 36 7.52 -6.94 8.21
CA CYS A 36 8.42 -7.83 8.94
C CYS A 36 9.26 -7.03 9.92
N VAL A 37 9.33 -7.49 11.17
CA VAL A 37 10.21 -6.94 12.18
C VAL A 37 11.33 -7.95 12.39
N PHE A 38 12.57 -7.53 12.21
CA PHE A 38 13.71 -8.43 12.36
C PHE A 38 14.04 -8.61 13.85
N GLU A 39 14.10 -9.86 14.28
CA GLU A 39 14.21 -10.24 15.69
C GLU A 39 15.42 -9.62 16.41
N ASN A 40 16.55 -9.50 15.74
CA ASN A 40 17.79 -8.98 16.31
C ASN A 40 18.11 -7.57 15.86
N SER A 41 17.12 -6.85 15.39
CA SER A 41 17.32 -5.52 14.81
C SER A 41 16.07 -4.66 15.08
N THR A 42 16.29 -3.36 15.11
CA THR A 42 15.14 -2.42 15.14
C THR A 42 14.58 -2.16 13.75
N ALA A 43 15.15 -2.78 12.73
CA ALA A 43 14.70 -2.56 11.36
C ALA A 43 13.33 -3.17 11.10
N ILE A 44 12.51 -2.44 10.37
CA ILE A 44 11.20 -2.89 9.92
C ILE A 44 11.19 -2.81 8.41
N TYR A 45 10.74 -3.87 7.78
CA TYR A 45 10.63 -3.94 6.33
C TYR A 45 9.17 -4.18 5.96
N GLY A 46 8.64 -3.32 5.10
CA GLY A 46 7.27 -3.45 4.61
C GLY A 46 7.26 -3.74 3.12
N TYR A 47 6.56 -4.78 2.73
CA TYR A 47 6.29 -5.11 1.34
C TYR A 47 4.80 -5.04 1.11
N VAL A 48 4.38 -4.21 0.15
CA VAL A 48 2.97 -3.99 -0.15
C VAL A 48 2.78 -4.23 -1.63
N SER A 49 1.82 -5.06 -1.98
CA SER A 49 1.52 -5.35 -3.38
C SER A 49 0.04 -5.15 -3.68
N LEU A 50 -0.22 -4.65 -4.87
CA LEU A 50 -1.55 -4.41 -5.39
C LEU A 50 -1.70 -5.18 -6.69
N PHE A 51 -2.83 -5.87 -6.85
CA PHE A 51 -3.12 -6.62 -8.07
C PHE A 51 -4.55 -6.34 -8.49
N SER A 52 -4.75 -6.13 -9.79
CA SER A 52 -6.08 -5.94 -10.37
C SER A 52 -6.30 -6.95 -11.46
N ASP A 53 -7.31 -7.79 -11.30
CA ASP A 53 -7.70 -8.80 -12.29
C ASP A 53 -8.25 -8.16 -13.57
N ILE A 54 -8.92 -7.01 -13.42
CA ILE A 54 -9.60 -6.37 -14.56
C ILE A 54 -8.63 -5.88 -15.60
N VAL A 55 -7.56 -5.21 -15.17
CA VAL A 55 -6.59 -4.62 -16.08
C VAL A 55 -5.31 -5.44 -16.18
N GLY A 56 -5.21 -6.52 -15.40
CA GLY A 56 -4.03 -7.39 -15.40
C GLY A 56 -2.78 -6.68 -14.90
N LEU A 57 -2.94 -5.66 -14.07
CA LEU A 57 -1.81 -4.88 -13.57
C LEU A 57 -1.49 -5.25 -12.13
N SER A 58 -0.20 -5.24 -11.84
CA SER A 58 0.27 -5.38 -10.47
C SER A 58 1.28 -4.29 -10.18
N LYS A 59 1.30 -3.85 -8.94
CA LYS A 59 2.25 -2.85 -8.48
C LYS A 59 2.64 -3.17 -7.05
N SER A 60 3.92 -3.02 -6.75
CA SER A 60 4.41 -3.24 -5.39
C SER A 60 5.32 -2.11 -4.98
N ILE A 61 5.38 -1.88 -3.67
CA ILE A 61 6.34 -0.95 -3.08
C ILE A 61 7.02 -1.62 -1.90
N HIS A 62 8.19 -1.11 -1.58
CA HIS A 62 8.95 -1.54 -0.41
C HIS A 62 9.14 -0.33 0.49
N LEU A 63 8.82 -0.50 1.76
CA LEU A 63 9.07 0.50 2.79
C LEU A 63 10.11 -0.07 3.75
N TYR A 64 11.10 0.74 4.10
CA TYR A 64 12.20 0.25 4.92
C TYR A 64 12.57 1.32 5.95
N SER A 65 12.62 0.91 7.22
CA SER A 65 12.89 1.86 8.29
C SER A 65 14.28 2.51 8.20
N MET A 66 15.22 1.85 7.52
CA MET A 66 16.55 2.42 7.29
C MET A 66 16.53 3.53 6.24
N SER A 67 15.48 3.63 5.44
CA SER A 67 15.29 4.74 4.50
C SER A 67 14.68 5.93 5.23
N SER A 68 14.78 7.13 4.61
CA SER A 68 14.20 8.32 5.22
C SER A 68 12.67 8.26 5.20
N TYR A 69 12.06 8.95 6.14
CA TYR A 69 10.61 9.07 6.18
C TYR A 69 10.07 9.68 4.88
N GLU A 70 10.75 10.67 4.34
CA GLU A 70 10.34 11.30 3.09
C GLU A 70 10.28 10.31 1.93
N GLN A 71 11.28 9.44 1.82
CA GLN A 71 11.29 8.42 0.78
C GLN A 71 10.13 7.44 0.94
N ASN A 72 9.93 6.96 2.15
CA ASN A 72 8.84 6.04 2.44
C ASN A 72 7.48 6.69 2.22
N ARG A 73 7.33 7.93 2.66
CA ARG A 73 6.10 8.71 2.49
C ARG A 73 5.79 8.94 1.01
N THR A 74 6.80 9.29 0.22
CA THR A 74 6.62 9.52 -1.21
C THR A 74 6.15 8.26 -1.93
N GLN A 75 6.75 7.12 -1.61
CA GLN A 75 6.34 5.84 -2.20
C GLN A 75 4.91 5.48 -1.79
N LEU A 76 4.58 5.67 -0.52
CA LEU A 76 3.24 5.36 -0.04
C LEU A 76 2.19 6.25 -0.70
N ASN A 77 2.43 7.56 -0.77
CA ASN A 77 1.48 8.49 -1.38
C ASN A 77 1.23 8.15 -2.84
N TYR A 78 2.28 7.85 -3.59
CA TYR A 78 2.17 7.45 -4.98
C TYR A 78 1.34 6.16 -5.12
N PHE A 79 1.61 5.19 -4.25
CA PHE A 79 0.90 3.91 -4.25
C PHE A 79 -0.59 4.09 -3.94
N VAL A 80 -0.90 4.92 -2.94
CA VAL A 80 -2.28 5.21 -2.56
C VAL A 80 -3.05 5.85 -3.72
N GLU A 81 -2.45 6.82 -4.39
CA GLU A 81 -3.07 7.45 -5.56
C GLU A 81 -3.31 6.46 -6.68
N TYR A 82 -2.33 5.60 -6.93
CA TYR A 82 -2.45 4.57 -7.95
C TYR A 82 -3.59 3.61 -7.64
N ALA A 83 -3.68 3.17 -6.40
CA ALA A 83 -4.75 2.28 -5.96
C ALA A 83 -6.13 2.91 -6.12
N LYS A 84 -6.25 4.18 -5.76
CA LYS A 84 -7.52 4.90 -5.88
C LYS A 84 -7.95 5.07 -7.34
N LYS A 85 -7.01 5.33 -8.22
CA LYS A 85 -7.30 5.43 -9.66
C LYS A 85 -7.77 4.10 -10.22
N LEU A 86 -7.12 3.00 -9.86
CA LEU A 86 -7.53 1.68 -10.30
C LEU A 86 -8.92 1.31 -9.79
N SER A 87 -9.21 1.64 -8.53
CA SER A 87 -10.49 1.36 -7.94
C SER A 87 -11.62 2.11 -8.65
N LYS A 88 -11.40 3.38 -8.98
CA LYS A 88 -12.38 4.17 -9.74
C LYS A 88 -12.62 3.57 -11.12
N TYR A 89 -11.57 3.15 -11.80
CA TYR A 89 -11.68 2.54 -13.11
C TYR A 89 -12.48 1.25 -13.06
N GLY A 90 -12.20 0.41 -12.07
CA GLY A 90 -12.95 -0.84 -11.87
C GLY A 90 -14.43 -0.57 -11.61
N ASN A 91 -14.74 0.40 -10.76
CA ASN A 91 -16.12 0.78 -10.46
C ASN A 91 -16.85 1.29 -11.70
N ARG A 92 -16.19 2.09 -12.54
CA ARG A 92 -16.79 2.56 -13.80
C ARG A 92 -17.15 1.42 -14.72
N LYS A 93 -16.28 0.41 -14.83
CA LYS A 93 -16.54 -0.76 -15.64
C LYS A 93 -17.75 -1.54 -15.13
N SER A 94 -17.89 -1.65 -13.82
CA SER A 94 -19.02 -2.32 -13.20
C SER A 94 -20.32 -1.59 -13.47
N GLU A 95 -20.31 -0.27 -13.48
CA GLU A 95 -21.49 0.55 -13.68
C GLU A 95 -21.96 0.57 -15.13
N THR A 96 -21.09 0.32 -16.09
CA THR A 96 -21.45 0.34 -17.51
C THR A 96 -21.96 -0.99 -18.03
N ASN A 97 -21.95 -1.99 -17.20
CA ASN A 97 -22.50 -3.30 -17.53
C ASN A 97 -23.90 -3.42 -16.96
#